data_caf6f24d93ec8122cadf3834a735b167
#
_entry.id   caf6f24d93ec8122cadf3834a735b167
#
_cell.length_a   1.000
_cell.length_b   1.000
_cell.length_c   1.000
_cell.angle_alpha   90.00
_cell.angle_beta   90.00
_cell.angle_gamma   90.00
#
_symmetry.space_group_name_H-M   'P 1'
#
loop_
_entity.id
_entity.type
_entity.pdbx_description
1 polymer ?
#
loop_
_entity_poly.entity_id
_entity_poly.type
_entity_poly.pdbx_seq_one_letter_code
_entity_poly.pdbx_strand_id
1 'polypeptide(L)'
;MRFLLVIAIVAAIGVSRPVSAAGLERLNYNNPGLNVDLGVGLWAWPLPMDWDKDGDLDLVVACPDKPYNGVYFFENPGNGKGNKFPVFKAAKRVGKAGHNMQVSHVDGEARVLRDGYELIDFRKNGFGKTKKLVPNTKLLEGKTRARMWRYVDYDGDGDQDIVAGIGYWGDLEWDHAYDAQGVWQNGPLHGYVYLLRNAGSDTKPFYMEKEQLKAGGSVIDVYGWPSPNFADFDGDGDLDLLCGEFLDGFTYFENVGSRKNPEYGNGRKMKNAHGDSLVMDLQMITPTAIDWDGDGDQDLVVGDEDGRVALIEHTGRVNGGVPQFLPPVYFEQEASTLKYGALATPFCVDWDGDGDEDIISGNTAGYVGFFENLGGGENPKWARVVNLKAGGRTLRIMAGPNGSIQSPCEAKWGYTTLSVADWDHDGLHDLIINSIWGEILWYRNVGTKGEPKLAAAEAIELEGRMPKPKWFWWDGGEKQLVTQ
;
A
#
# COMPACT_ATOMS: atom_id res chain seq x y z
N MET A 1 -21.41 -67.82 -47.19
CA MET A 1 -22.16 -66.73 -46.50
C MET A 1 -21.18 -65.90 -45.74
N ARG A 2 -20.77 -64.75 -46.29
CA ARG A 2 -19.85 -63.82 -45.64
C ARG A 2 -20.68 -62.67 -45.08
N PHE A 3 -20.69 -62.49 -43.79
CA PHE A 3 -21.30 -61.31 -43.09
C PHE A 3 -20.31 -60.15 -43.16
N LEU A 4 -20.69 -59.11 -43.87
CA LEU A 4 -20.00 -57.79 -43.74
C LEU A 4 -20.51 -57.04 -42.46
N LEU A 5 -19.59 -56.79 -41.59
CA LEU A 5 -19.85 -55.92 -40.44
C LEU A 5 -19.54 -54.45 -40.86
N VAL A 6 -20.57 -53.61 -40.96
CA VAL A 6 -20.42 -52.21 -41.24
C VAL A 6 -20.30 -51.48 -39.88
N ILE A 7 -19.08 -50.98 -39.58
CA ILE A 7 -18.85 -50.12 -38.41
C ILE A 7 -19.09 -48.68 -38.90
N ALA A 8 -20.17 -48.08 -38.39
CA ALA A 8 -20.43 -46.65 -38.57
C ALA A 8 -19.59 -45.87 -37.55
N ILE A 9 -18.56 -45.20 -38.01
CA ILE A 9 -17.79 -44.22 -37.21
C ILE A 9 -18.59 -42.92 -37.22
N VAL A 10 -19.23 -42.56 -36.11
CA VAL A 10 -19.81 -41.24 -35.89
C VAL A 10 -18.64 -40.32 -35.50
N ALA A 11 -18.13 -39.55 -36.44
CA ALA A 11 -17.21 -38.47 -36.17
C ALA A 11 -18.00 -37.34 -35.51
N ALA A 12 -17.84 -37.18 -34.20
CA ALA A 12 -18.26 -35.98 -33.52
C ALA A 12 -17.35 -34.83 -33.97
N ILE A 13 -17.81 -34.04 -34.91
CA ILE A 13 -17.16 -32.78 -35.28
C ILE A 13 -17.45 -31.81 -34.09
N GLY A 14 -16.52 -31.79 -33.16
CA GLY A 14 -16.47 -30.72 -32.19
C GLY A 14 -16.23 -29.40 -32.91
N VAL A 15 -17.27 -28.61 -33.05
CA VAL A 15 -17.14 -27.21 -33.50
C VAL A 15 -16.41 -26.48 -32.39
N SER A 16 -15.07 -26.43 -32.48
CA SER A 16 -14.30 -25.49 -31.68
C SER A 16 -14.74 -24.10 -32.13
N ARG A 17 -15.55 -23.43 -31.31
CA ARG A 17 -15.78 -22.01 -31.47
C ARG A 17 -14.38 -21.35 -31.44
N PRO A 18 -14.03 -20.47 -32.40
CA PRO A 18 -12.82 -19.70 -32.27
C PRO A 18 -12.97 -18.90 -31.00
N VAL A 19 -12.09 -19.12 -30.03
CA VAL A 19 -11.93 -18.23 -28.89
C VAL A 19 -11.50 -16.91 -29.53
N SER A 20 -12.44 -16.00 -29.70
CA SER A 20 -12.13 -14.59 -29.93
C SER A 20 -11.11 -14.21 -28.88
N ALA A 21 -10.04 -13.54 -29.26
CA ALA A 21 -9.17 -12.87 -28.30
C ALA A 21 -9.95 -11.71 -27.67
N ALA A 22 -10.96 -12.04 -26.87
CA ALA A 22 -11.61 -11.12 -25.98
C ALA A 22 -10.51 -10.62 -25.04
N GLY A 23 -10.35 -9.30 -24.94
CA GLY A 23 -9.38 -8.73 -24.00
C GLY A 23 -9.68 -9.29 -22.60
N LEU A 24 -8.66 -9.34 -21.76
CA LEU A 24 -8.82 -9.74 -20.36
C LEU A 24 -9.86 -8.83 -19.69
N GLU A 25 -10.82 -9.41 -19.02
CA GLU A 25 -11.85 -8.69 -18.26
C GLU A 25 -11.58 -8.90 -16.77
N ARG A 26 -11.87 -7.85 -15.99
CA ARG A 26 -11.77 -7.93 -14.53
C ARG A 26 -12.97 -8.70 -13.98
N LEU A 27 -12.72 -9.60 -13.04
CA LEU A 27 -13.80 -10.25 -12.31
C LEU A 27 -14.51 -9.25 -11.40
N ASN A 28 -15.83 -9.27 -11.42
CA ASN A 28 -16.66 -8.45 -10.56
C ASN A 28 -17.27 -9.31 -9.46
N TYR A 29 -17.50 -8.70 -8.30
CA TYR A 29 -18.16 -9.41 -7.18
C TYR A 29 -19.57 -9.88 -7.51
N ASN A 30 -20.28 -9.19 -8.39
CA ASN A 30 -21.68 -9.47 -8.74
C ASN A 30 -22.59 -9.67 -7.51
N ASN A 31 -22.24 -9.02 -6.40
CA ASN A 31 -22.87 -9.18 -5.08
C ASN A 31 -23.36 -7.81 -4.55
N PRO A 32 -24.53 -7.34 -4.99
CA PRO A 32 -25.04 -6.04 -4.57
C PRO A 32 -25.22 -5.92 -3.05
N GLY A 33 -24.78 -4.80 -2.48
CA GLY A 33 -24.82 -4.54 -1.05
C GLY A 33 -23.66 -5.14 -0.25
N LEU A 34 -22.71 -5.79 -0.89
CA LEU A 34 -21.47 -6.23 -0.26
C LEU A 34 -20.50 -5.04 -0.11
N ASN A 35 -19.90 -4.92 1.08
CA ASN A 35 -18.80 -4.01 1.35
C ASN A 35 -17.49 -4.78 1.43
N VAL A 36 -16.45 -4.18 0.85
CA VAL A 36 -15.09 -4.77 0.80
C VAL A 36 -14.06 -3.71 1.14
N ASP A 37 -12.81 -4.12 1.41
CA ASP A 37 -11.74 -3.19 1.67
C ASP A 37 -11.58 -2.20 0.51
N LEU A 38 -11.55 -0.90 0.84
CA LEU A 38 -11.21 0.13 -0.13
C LEU A 38 -9.77 -0.05 -0.58
N GLY A 39 -9.56 0.00 -1.86
CA GLY A 39 -8.20 -0.10 -2.32
C GLY A 39 -8.05 0.08 -3.83
N VAL A 40 -6.83 0.50 -4.18
CA VAL A 40 -6.33 0.57 -5.55
C VAL A 40 -5.35 -0.57 -5.81
N GLY A 41 -4.48 -0.47 -6.77
CA GLY A 41 -3.42 -1.46 -7.00
C GLY A 41 -2.19 -1.20 -6.12
N LEU A 42 -1.06 -1.67 -6.57
CA LEU A 42 0.21 -1.45 -5.91
C LEU A 42 0.40 0.05 -5.65
N TRP A 43 0.51 0.36 -4.37
CA TRP A 43 0.83 1.66 -3.81
C TRP A 43 -0.26 2.73 -3.87
N ALA A 44 -0.94 2.91 -2.74
CA ALA A 44 -1.94 3.96 -2.55
C ALA A 44 -1.32 5.28 -2.09
N TRP A 45 -1.65 6.36 -2.79
CA TRP A 45 -1.29 7.74 -2.44
C TRP A 45 -2.58 8.51 -2.17
N PRO A 46 -3.05 8.58 -0.92
CA PRO A 46 -4.30 9.23 -0.60
C PRO A 46 -4.20 10.76 -0.75
N LEU A 47 -5.23 11.32 -1.34
CA LEU A 47 -5.42 12.74 -1.55
C LEU A 47 -6.83 13.10 -1.03
N PRO A 48 -7.06 13.07 0.30
CA PRO A 48 -8.37 13.37 0.87
C PRO A 48 -8.77 14.81 0.53
N MET A 49 -10.00 14.99 0.01
CA MET A 49 -10.54 16.28 -0.38
C MET A 49 -12.03 16.17 -0.66
N ASP A 50 -12.77 17.25 -0.47
CA ASP A 50 -14.13 17.39 -1.00
C ASP A 50 -14.05 17.49 -2.53
N TRP A 51 -14.17 16.36 -3.22
CA TRP A 51 -13.96 16.26 -4.67
C TRP A 51 -15.14 16.82 -5.48
N ASP A 52 -16.34 16.53 -5.08
CA ASP A 52 -17.56 16.90 -5.82
C ASP A 52 -18.23 18.16 -5.26
N LYS A 53 -17.72 18.71 -4.18
CA LYS A 53 -18.13 19.96 -3.54
C LYS A 53 -19.50 19.87 -2.87
N ASP A 54 -19.80 18.74 -2.26
CA ASP A 54 -21.02 18.53 -1.48
C ASP A 54 -20.85 18.81 0.02
N GLY A 55 -19.62 19.06 0.47
CA GLY A 55 -19.28 19.53 1.81
C GLY A 55 -18.81 18.44 2.76
N ASP A 56 -18.65 17.21 2.29
CA ASP A 56 -17.92 16.17 3.02
C ASP A 56 -16.59 15.82 2.35
N LEU A 57 -15.72 15.12 3.10
CA LEU A 57 -14.44 14.68 2.56
C LEU A 57 -14.60 13.35 1.83
N ASP A 58 -14.22 13.38 0.58
CA ASP A 58 -14.03 12.21 -0.25
C ASP A 58 -12.60 11.67 -0.17
N LEU A 59 -12.41 10.49 -0.73
CA LEU A 59 -11.09 9.93 -0.89
C LEU A 59 -10.72 9.85 -2.38
N VAL A 60 -9.74 10.64 -2.78
CA VAL A 60 -9.07 10.51 -4.06
C VAL A 60 -7.77 9.78 -3.84
N VAL A 61 -7.49 8.71 -4.61
CA VAL A 61 -6.29 7.90 -4.42
C VAL A 61 -5.54 7.78 -5.74
N ALA A 62 -4.28 8.25 -5.74
CA ALA A 62 -3.38 8.01 -6.86
C ALA A 62 -2.72 6.63 -6.69
N CYS A 63 -2.70 5.85 -7.78
CA CYS A 63 -2.01 4.57 -7.87
C CYS A 63 -1.14 4.59 -9.13
N PRO A 64 0.17 4.85 -9.02
CA PRO A 64 1.03 5.02 -10.19
C PRO A 64 1.36 3.71 -10.90
N ASP A 65 1.22 2.58 -10.24
CA ASP A 65 1.68 1.29 -10.73
C ASP A 65 0.57 0.45 -11.37
N LYS A 66 0.98 -0.53 -12.15
CA LYS A 66 0.07 -1.43 -12.86
C LYS A 66 -0.60 -2.42 -11.88
N PRO A 67 -1.78 -2.90 -12.23
CA PRO A 67 -2.54 -2.64 -13.46
C PRO A 67 -3.38 -1.36 -13.42
N TYR A 68 -3.51 -0.72 -12.27
CA TYR A 68 -4.41 0.42 -12.06
C TYR A 68 -3.93 1.67 -12.77
N ASN A 69 -2.70 2.12 -12.54
CA ASN A 69 -2.06 3.28 -13.17
C ASN A 69 -3.03 4.44 -13.43
N GLY A 70 -3.60 4.96 -12.36
CA GLY A 70 -4.64 5.98 -12.42
C GLY A 70 -4.82 6.73 -11.11
N VAL A 71 -5.64 7.78 -11.16
CA VAL A 71 -6.22 8.41 -9.99
C VAL A 71 -7.68 7.98 -9.90
N TYR A 72 -8.09 7.54 -8.73
CA TYR A 72 -9.39 6.96 -8.45
C TYR A 72 -10.11 7.80 -7.42
N PHE A 73 -11.36 8.12 -7.69
CA PHE A 73 -12.27 8.81 -6.82
C PHE A 73 -13.20 7.80 -6.15
N PHE A 74 -13.24 7.86 -4.86
CA PHE A 74 -14.14 7.14 -3.98
C PHE A 74 -15.05 8.16 -3.32
N GLU A 75 -16.29 8.23 -3.77
CA GLU A 75 -17.29 9.15 -3.29
C GLU A 75 -17.74 8.75 -1.88
N ASN A 76 -17.68 9.69 -0.95
CA ASN A 76 -18.33 9.57 0.35
C ASN A 76 -19.83 9.79 0.14
N PRO A 77 -20.71 8.85 0.52
CA PRO A 77 -22.16 9.01 0.28
C PRO A 77 -22.85 10.01 1.20
N GLY A 78 -22.11 10.80 1.98
CA GLY A 78 -22.68 11.87 2.80
C GLY A 78 -23.54 11.36 3.96
N ASN A 79 -23.07 10.41 4.73
CA ASN A 79 -23.81 9.85 5.88
C ASN A 79 -23.91 10.78 7.10
N GLY A 80 -23.68 12.08 6.90
CA GLY A 80 -23.76 13.13 7.92
C GLY A 80 -22.41 13.49 8.52
N LYS A 81 -22.30 14.71 9.08
CA LYS A 81 -21.09 15.16 9.78
C LYS A 81 -20.72 14.22 10.92
N GLY A 82 -19.45 13.84 11.00
CA GLY A 82 -18.90 12.99 12.05
C GLY A 82 -18.95 11.47 11.75
N ASN A 83 -19.29 11.04 10.54
CA ASN A 83 -19.08 9.65 10.16
C ASN A 83 -17.61 9.41 9.81
N LYS A 84 -16.85 8.94 10.79
CA LYS A 84 -15.41 8.66 10.64
C LYS A 84 -15.09 7.58 9.61
N PHE A 85 -16.00 6.63 9.41
CA PHE A 85 -15.80 5.46 8.56
C PHE A 85 -16.96 5.30 7.57
N PRO A 86 -17.07 6.19 6.56
CA PRO A 86 -18.05 6.00 5.49
C PRO A 86 -17.74 4.73 4.70
N VAL A 87 -18.77 4.05 4.22
CA VAL A 87 -18.60 3.07 3.16
C VAL A 87 -18.63 3.83 1.84
N PHE A 88 -17.49 3.95 1.21
CA PHE A 88 -17.35 4.69 -0.03
C PHE A 88 -18.06 4.01 -1.20
N LYS A 89 -18.48 4.79 -2.18
CA LYS A 89 -18.94 4.25 -3.45
C LYS A 89 -17.80 3.55 -4.20
N ALA A 90 -18.16 2.63 -5.08
CA ALA A 90 -17.18 1.95 -5.92
C ALA A 90 -16.32 2.94 -6.72
N ALA A 91 -15.02 2.68 -6.78
CA ALA A 91 -14.03 3.56 -7.37
C ALA A 91 -14.35 4.00 -8.80
N LYS A 92 -14.23 5.29 -9.08
CA LYS A 92 -14.29 5.87 -10.43
C LYS A 92 -12.91 6.38 -10.84
N ARG A 93 -12.36 5.93 -11.97
CA ARG A 93 -11.09 6.45 -12.47
C ARG A 93 -11.26 7.86 -13.02
N VAL A 94 -10.56 8.84 -12.46
CA VAL A 94 -10.68 10.27 -12.79
C VAL A 94 -9.45 10.85 -13.48
N GLY A 95 -8.35 10.10 -13.58
CA GLY A 95 -7.17 10.60 -14.26
C GLY A 95 -6.02 9.62 -14.36
N LYS A 96 -4.90 10.09 -14.91
CA LYS A 96 -3.61 9.42 -14.88
C LYS A 96 -2.92 9.68 -13.55
N ALA A 97 -2.36 8.66 -12.95
CA ALA A 97 -1.51 8.83 -11.77
C ALA A 97 -0.07 9.20 -12.13
N GLY A 98 0.64 9.63 -11.11
CA GLY A 98 2.09 9.75 -11.08
C GLY A 98 2.56 9.44 -9.66
N HIS A 99 3.81 9.03 -9.53
CA HIS A 99 4.44 8.87 -8.22
C HIS A 99 4.51 10.21 -7.47
N ASN A 100 4.60 10.14 -6.15
CA ASN A 100 4.85 11.29 -5.27
C ASN A 100 3.76 12.37 -5.28
N MET A 101 2.53 12.02 -5.65
CA MET A 101 1.41 12.98 -5.57
C MET A 101 1.04 13.22 -4.10
N GLN A 102 0.97 14.48 -3.70
CA GLN A 102 0.60 14.90 -2.34
C GLN A 102 -0.44 16.01 -2.41
N VAL A 103 -1.35 16.03 -1.45
CA VAL A 103 -2.34 17.11 -1.30
C VAL A 103 -1.96 18.02 -0.15
N SER A 104 -2.21 19.30 -0.31
CA SER A 104 -2.21 20.32 0.74
C SER A 104 -3.52 21.09 0.68
N HIS A 105 -4.02 21.56 1.80
CA HIS A 105 -5.21 22.41 1.87
C HIS A 105 -4.76 23.84 2.11
N VAL A 106 -5.00 24.71 1.13
CA VAL A 106 -4.64 26.12 1.15
C VAL A 106 -5.92 26.93 1.02
N ASP A 107 -6.24 27.75 2.01
CA ASP A 107 -7.49 28.54 2.05
C ASP A 107 -8.75 27.66 1.86
N GLY A 108 -8.73 26.44 2.41
CA GLY A 108 -9.84 25.48 2.28
C GLY A 108 -9.93 24.76 0.92
N GLU A 109 -9.04 25.07 -0.03
CA GLU A 109 -9.00 24.42 -1.35
C GLU A 109 -7.85 23.41 -1.46
N ALA A 110 -8.14 22.23 -2.01
CA ALA A 110 -7.13 21.22 -2.24
C ALA A 110 -6.15 21.63 -3.35
N ARG A 111 -4.87 21.57 -3.06
CA ARG A 111 -3.76 21.80 -3.99
C ARG A 111 -2.93 20.53 -4.08
N VAL A 112 -2.70 20.03 -5.28
CA VAL A 112 -1.95 18.76 -5.47
C VAL A 112 -0.60 19.04 -6.09
N LEU A 113 0.46 18.57 -5.42
CA LEU A 113 1.85 18.75 -5.83
C LEU A 113 2.51 17.42 -6.23
N ARG A 114 3.52 17.50 -7.05
CA ARG A 114 4.38 16.39 -7.45
C ARG A 114 5.71 16.88 -7.97
N ASP A 115 6.82 16.47 -7.37
CA ASP A 115 8.19 16.69 -7.85
C ASP A 115 8.49 18.13 -8.30
N GLY A 116 8.08 19.13 -7.52
CA GLY A 116 8.29 20.55 -7.84
C GLY A 116 7.33 21.14 -8.87
N TYR A 117 6.24 20.45 -9.12
CA TYR A 117 5.12 20.91 -9.94
C TYR A 117 3.83 20.87 -9.16
N GLU A 118 2.94 21.84 -9.43
CA GLU A 118 1.55 21.82 -9.01
C GLU A 118 0.69 21.29 -10.16
N LEU A 119 -0.26 20.40 -9.83
CA LEU A 119 -1.26 19.92 -10.76
C LEU A 119 -2.47 20.87 -10.75
N ILE A 120 -2.60 21.67 -11.80
CA ILE A 120 -3.62 22.71 -11.87
C ILE A 120 -4.85 22.26 -12.63
N ASP A 121 -6.04 22.77 -12.19
CA ASP A 121 -7.33 22.39 -12.78
C ASP A 121 -7.53 20.86 -12.84
N PHE A 122 -7.01 20.12 -11.87
CA PHE A 122 -6.91 18.66 -11.94
C PHE A 122 -8.28 17.97 -12.05
N ARG A 123 -9.34 18.52 -11.42
CA ARG A 123 -10.72 18.02 -11.58
C ARG A 123 -11.21 18.04 -13.05
N LYS A 124 -10.76 19.02 -13.84
CA LYS A 124 -11.12 19.16 -15.26
C LYS A 124 -10.18 18.44 -16.21
N ASN A 125 -8.90 18.36 -15.85
CA ASN A 125 -7.83 17.87 -16.74
C ASN A 125 -7.34 16.47 -16.40
N GLY A 126 -7.97 15.77 -15.44
CA GLY A 126 -7.59 14.42 -15.04
C GLY A 126 -6.14 14.31 -14.57
N PHE A 127 -5.64 15.32 -13.83
CA PHE A 127 -4.27 15.42 -13.33
C PHE A 127 -3.19 15.54 -14.42
N GLY A 128 -3.58 15.92 -15.65
CA GLY A 128 -2.66 16.00 -16.78
C GLY A 128 -1.93 17.33 -16.96
N LYS A 129 -2.38 18.41 -16.31
CA LYS A 129 -1.83 19.76 -16.48
C LYS A 129 -1.03 20.18 -15.26
N THR A 130 0.20 20.65 -15.49
CA THR A 130 1.13 21.03 -14.42
C THR A 130 1.62 22.45 -14.57
N LYS A 131 1.93 23.09 -13.44
CA LYS A 131 2.64 24.36 -13.32
C LYS A 131 3.93 24.10 -12.57
N LYS A 132 5.09 24.46 -13.17
CA LYS A 132 6.38 24.34 -12.50
C LYS A 132 6.50 25.40 -11.40
N LEU A 133 6.90 24.99 -10.20
CA LEU A 133 6.97 25.84 -9.03
C LEU A 133 8.35 26.48 -8.85
N VAL A 134 9.41 25.71 -9.10
CA VAL A 134 10.79 26.14 -8.88
C VAL A 134 11.66 25.82 -10.09
N PRO A 135 12.72 26.59 -10.36
CA PRO A 135 13.63 26.35 -11.50
C PRO A 135 14.32 24.99 -11.45
N ASN A 136 14.78 24.58 -10.26
CA ASN A 136 15.42 23.30 -10.03
C ASN A 136 14.54 22.43 -9.12
N THR A 137 14.01 21.33 -9.64
CA THR A 137 13.19 20.37 -8.90
C THR A 137 14.02 19.25 -8.26
N LYS A 138 15.30 19.14 -8.60
CA LYS A 138 16.22 18.15 -8.04
C LYS A 138 16.89 18.70 -6.79
N LEU A 139 16.30 18.48 -5.63
CA LEU A 139 16.79 19.02 -4.36
C LEU A 139 17.99 18.25 -3.80
N LEU A 140 18.19 17.00 -4.18
CA LEU A 140 19.30 16.17 -3.72
C LEU A 140 19.90 15.40 -4.90
N GLU A 141 21.21 15.38 -4.98
CA GLU A 141 21.96 14.61 -5.98
C GLU A 141 22.07 13.14 -5.56
N GLY A 142 22.33 12.26 -6.53
CA GLY A 142 22.50 10.84 -6.29
C GLY A 142 21.23 9.99 -6.53
N LYS A 143 21.19 8.82 -5.92
CA LYS A 143 20.06 7.89 -6.04
C LYS A 143 18.92 8.33 -5.11
N THR A 144 17.92 9.05 -5.64
CA THR A 144 16.75 9.49 -4.88
C THR A 144 15.50 8.79 -5.41
N ARG A 145 14.60 8.35 -4.52
CA ARG A 145 13.36 7.66 -4.90
C ARG A 145 12.10 8.41 -4.47
N ALA A 146 11.97 8.83 -3.22
CA ALA A 146 10.85 9.61 -2.73
C ALA A 146 11.08 11.10 -2.99
N ARG A 147 10.03 11.83 -3.36
CA ARG A 147 10.04 13.29 -3.57
C ARG A 147 8.67 13.84 -3.26
N MET A 148 8.31 13.90 -1.99
CA MET A 148 6.99 14.30 -1.52
C MET A 148 6.95 15.79 -1.24
N TRP A 149 6.26 16.54 -2.09
CA TRP A 149 6.19 17.99 -2.04
C TRP A 149 4.83 18.45 -1.54
N ARG A 150 4.83 19.38 -0.57
CA ARG A 150 3.60 19.98 0.00
C ARG A 150 3.76 21.48 0.16
N TYR A 151 2.62 22.18 0.11
CA TYR A 151 2.52 23.54 0.62
C TYR A 151 2.35 23.52 2.13
N VAL A 152 2.93 24.50 2.80
CA VAL A 152 2.77 24.79 4.21
C VAL A 152 3.11 26.27 4.45
N ASP A 153 2.34 26.97 5.24
CA ASP A 153 2.74 28.26 5.82
C ASP A 153 3.68 27.94 6.99
N TYR A 154 4.98 27.77 6.71
CA TYR A 154 5.95 27.22 7.66
C TYR A 154 6.26 28.15 8.84
N ASP A 155 6.39 29.46 8.58
CA ASP A 155 6.80 30.44 9.59
C ASP A 155 5.68 31.41 9.98
N GLY A 156 4.45 31.16 9.61
CA GLY A 156 3.28 31.90 10.03
C GLY A 156 3.21 33.32 9.50
N ASP A 157 3.78 33.57 8.32
CA ASP A 157 3.73 34.86 7.65
C ASP A 157 2.51 35.00 6.72
N GLY A 158 1.78 33.91 6.46
CA GLY A 158 0.57 33.82 5.66
C GLY A 158 0.82 33.43 4.20
N ASP A 159 2.06 33.32 3.76
CA ASP A 159 2.42 32.86 2.42
C ASP A 159 2.80 31.37 2.43
N GLN A 160 2.51 30.68 1.33
CA GLN A 160 2.78 29.23 1.25
C GLN A 160 4.23 28.94 0.87
N ASP A 161 4.94 28.34 1.80
CA ASP A 161 6.24 27.72 1.57
C ASP A 161 6.08 26.34 0.93
N ILE A 162 7.20 25.74 0.54
CA ILE A 162 7.24 24.36 0.06
C ILE A 162 8.11 23.52 0.97
N VAL A 163 7.56 22.40 1.45
CA VAL A 163 8.34 21.36 2.09
C VAL A 163 8.44 20.15 1.16
N ALA A 164 9.61 19.50 1.18
CA ALA A 164 9.86 18.34 0.35
C ALA A 164 10.58 17.24 1.12
N GLY A 165 9.94 16.09 1.23
CA GLY A 165 10.56 14.86 1.72
C GLY A 165 11.32 14.16 0.60
N ILE A 166 12.61 13.86 0.81
CA ILE A 166 13.47 13.21 -0.20
C ILE A 166 14.09 11.96 0.37
N GLY A 167 13.75 10.80 -0.23
CA GLY A 167 14.41 9.53 0.07
C GLY A 167 15.73 9.40 -0.66
N TYR A 168 16.82 9.14 0.06
CA TYR A 168 18.14 8.92 -0.49
C TYR A 168 18.57 7.46 -0.32
N TRP A 169 18.98 6.86 -1.42
CA TRP A 169 19.30 5.44 -1.56
C TRP A 169 20.76 5.20 -1.96
N GLY A 170 21.60 6.22 -1.81
CA GLY A 170 23.00 6.15 -2.25
C GLY A 170 23.82 5.12 -1.48
N ASP A 171 23.50 4.92 -0.21
CA ASP A 171 24.22 4.03 0.69
C ASP A 171 23.61 2.62 0.76
N LEU A 172 22.48 2.40 0.09
CA LEU A 172 21.88 1.09 -0.06
C LEU A 172 22.49 0.39 -1.27
N GLU A 173 23.20 -0.69 -1.01
CA GLU A 173 23.70 -1.60 -2.04
C GLU A 173 23.04 -2.97 -1.85
N TRP A 174 22.79 -3.69 -2.95
CA TRP A 174 22.17 -5.00 -2.91
C TRP A 174 23.16 -6.13 -3.00
N ASP A 175 24.34 -5.88 -3.59
CA ASP A 175 25.37 -6.87 -3.75
C ASP A 175 26.03 -7.18 -2.41
N HIS A 176 26.12 -8.47 -2.08
CA HIS A 176 26.68 -8.94 -0.80
C HIS A 176 26.01 -8.35 0.45
N ALA A 177 24.71 -8.03 0.34
CA ALA A 177 23.96 -7.34 1.38
C ALA A 177 23.71 -8.16 2.64
N TYR A 178 23.86 -9.48 2.59
CA TYR A 178 23.63 -10.38 3.71
C TYR A 178 24.91 -11.11 4.12
N ASP A 179 25.12 -11.24 5.43
CA ASP A 179 26.17 -12.11 5.95
C ASP A 179 25.79 -13.60 5.91
N ALA A 180 26.69 -14.47 6.37
CA ALA A 180 26.48 -15.90 6.40
C ALA A 180 25.31 -16.36 7.29
N GLN A 181 24.83 -15.51 8.18
CA GLN A 181 23.69 -15.72 9.06
C GLN A 181 22.38 -15.16 8.50
N GLY A 182 22.42 -14.53 7.30
CA GLY A 182 21.27 -13.89 6.68
C GLY A 182 20.90 -12.54 7.29
N VAL A 183 21.84 -11.87 7.95
CA VAL A 183 21.63 -10.54 8.53
C VAL A 183 22.06 -9.49 7.51
N TRP A 184 21.20 -8.50 7.30
CA TRP A 184 21.47 -7.37 6.41
C TRP A 184 22.65 -6.53 6.91
N GLN A 185 23.62 -6.23 6.04
CA GLN A 185 24.88 -5.57 6.39
C GLN A 185 25.05 -4.17 5.77
N ASN A 186 24.29 -3.86 4.75
CA ASN A 186 24.46 -2.58 4.03
C ASN A 186 23.82 -1.40 4.77
N GLY A 187 24.18 -0.19 4.36
CA GLY A 187 23.72 1.05 4.98
C GLY A 187 22.19 1.24 4.95
N PRO A 188 21.69 2.14 5.81
CA PRO A 188 20.26 2.44 5.87
C PRO A 188 19.81 3.21 4.64
N LEU A 189 18.50 3.24 4.45
CA LEU A 189 17.86 4.23 3.61
C LEU A 189 17.70 5.53 4.41
N HIS A 190 18.02 6.67 3.79
CA HIS A 190 17.90 7.98 4.41
C HIS A 190 16.68 8.73 3.89
N GLY A 191 16.05 9.49 4.76
CA GLY A 191 14.88 10.32 4.45
C GLY A 191 15.01 11.72 5.00
N TYR A 192 15.31 12.68 4.12
CA TYR A 192 15.57 14.07 4.49
C TYR A 192 14.39 14.97 4.19
N VAL A 193 14.19 16.00 5.02
CA VAL A 193 13.16 17.01 4.83
C VAL A 193 13.81 18.34 4.46
N TYR A 194 13.35 18.93 3.35
CA TYR A 194 13.81 20.22 2.85
C TYR A 194 12.70 21.25 2.87
N LEU A 195 13.05 22.50 3.16
CA LEU A 195 12.21 23.67 3.11
C LEU A 195 12.67 24.60 1.98
N LEU A 196 11.74 25.17 1.24
CA LEU A 196 11.94 26.26 0.31
C LEU A 196 11.00 27.40 0.74
N ARG A 197 11.55 28.39 1.44
CA ARG A 197 10.78 29.55 1.92
C ARG A 197 10.31 30.43 0.79
N ASN A 198 9.09 30.89 0.85
CA ASN A 198 8.52 31.86 -0.05
C ASN A 198 8.80 33.28 0.46
N ALA A 199 9.80 33.96 -0.11
CA ALA A 199 10.11 35.36 0.21
C ALA A 199 9.30 36.34 -0.66
N GLY A 200 8.28 35.87 -1.36
CA GLY A 200 7.40 36.66 -2.22
C GLY A 200 6.00 36.79 -1.64
N SER A 201 5.02 36.24 -2.34
CA SER A 201 3.64 36.10 -1.90
C SER A 201 2.99 34.95 -2.68
N ASP A 202 1.84 34.44 -2.24
CA ASP A 202 1.13 33.35 -2.93
C ASP A 202 0.76 33.67 -4.37
N THR A 203 0.47 34.93 -4.68
CA THR A 203 0.19 35.38 -6.04
C THR A 203 1.44 35.57 -6.90
N LYS A 204 2.59 35.82 -6.28
CA LYS A 204 3.88 36.00 -6.92
C LYS A 204 4.99 35.36 -6.09
N PRO A 205 5.03 34.03 -6.02
CA PRO A 205 5.97 33.33 -5.16
C PRO A 205 7.40 33.50 -5.62
N PHE A 206 8.30 33.63 -4.66
CA PHE A 206 9.74 33.68 -4.83
C PHE A 206 10.37 32.72 -3.83
N TYR A 207 10.54 31.45 -4.23
CA TYR A 207 11.14 30.45 -3.38
C TYR A 207 12.66 30.62 -3.29
N MET A 208 13.14 30.71 -2.06
CA MET A 208 14.56 30.79 -1.74
C MET A 208 15.30 29.47 -2.02
N GLU A 209 16.61 29.45 -1.87
CA GLU A 209 17.37 28.21 -1.89
C GLU A 209 16.89 27.27 -0.79
N LYS A 210 16.97 25.96 -1.10
CA LYS A 210 16.56 24.89 -0.18
C LYS A 210 17.34 24.94 1.12
N GLU A 211 16.65 24.77 2.21
CA GLU A 211 17.17 24.53 3.55
C GLU A 211 16.88 23.09 3.97
N GLN A 212 17.86 22.38 4.53
CA GLN A 212 17.63 21.06 5.10
C GLN A 212 17.22 21.20 6.56
N LEU A 213 16.02 20.72 6.90
CA LEU A 213 15.49 20.88 8.23
C LEU A 213 16.25 20.06 9.27
N LYS A 214 16.27 20.56 10.48
CA LYS A 214 16.96 19.97 11.63
C LYS A 214 16.00 19.78 12.80
N ALA A 215 16.29 18.77 13.61
CA ALA A 215 15.60 18.47 14.85
C ALA A 215 16.64 18.06 15.92
N GLY A 216 16.55 18.62 17.12
CA GLY A 216 17.52 18.37 18.19
C GLY A 216 18.97 18.72 17.81
N GLY A 217 19.15 19.70 16.90
CA GLY A 217 20.47 20.13 16.41
C GLY A 217 21.07 19.27 15.27
N SER A 218 20.45 18.14 14.92
CA SER A 218 20.86 17.25 13.82
C SER A 218 19.91 17.37 12.62
N VAL A 219 20.37 16.99 11.44
CA VAL A 219 19.53 16.89 10.25
C VAL A 219 18.41 15.89 10.53
N ILE A 220 17.18 16.22 10.13
CA ILE A 220 16.07 15.27 10.14
C ILE A 220 16.38 14.15 9.16
N ASP A 221 16.47 12.94 9.67
CA ASP A 221 16.73 11.73 8.90
C ASP A 221 15.83 10.60 9.43
N VAL A 222 14.79 10.28 8.65
CA VAL A 222 13.90 9.16 8.91
C VAL A 222 14.22 8.02 7.95
N TYR A 223 13.69 6.83 8.16
CA TYR A 223 14.04 5.69 7.32
C TYR A 223 13.45 5.84 5.91
N GLY A 224 14.25 6.31 4.97
CA GLY A 224 14.13 6.19 3.51
C GLY A 224 12.95 6.83 2.79
N TRP A 225 11.85 7.15 3.46
CA TRP A 225 10.62 7.61 2.83
C TRP A 225 9.93 8.71 3.63
N PRO A 226 10.52 9.90 3.73
CA PRO A 226 9.95 10.96 4.53
C PRO A 226 8.69 11.51 3.84
N SER A 227 7.53 11.22 4.42
CA SER A 227 6.27 11.85 4.04
C SER A 227 5.95 12.93 5.07
N PRO A 228 6.47 14.16 4.92
CA PRO A 228 6.33 15.20 5.93
C PRO A 228 4.90 15.75 5.97
N ASN A 229 4.33 15.82 7.16
CA ASN A 229 3.06 16.48 7.45
C ASN A 229 3.31 17.50 8.57
N PHE A 230 2.96 18.75 8.28
CA PHE A 230 3.04 19.84 9.24
C PHE A 230 1.63 20.22 9.68
N ALA A 231 1.37 20.11 10.97
CA ALA A 231 0.10 20.47 11.58
C ALA A 231 0.31 20.73 13.07
N ASP A 232 -0.63 21.44 13.70
CA ASP A 232 -0.71 21.57 15.16
C ASP A 232 -1.29 20.26 15.72
N PHE A 233 -0.40 19.28 15.99
CA PHE A 233 -0.81 17.96 16.47
C PHE A 233 -1.00 17.91 17.99
N ASP A 234 -0.39 18.83 18.73
CA ASP A 234 -0.51 18.85 20.19
C ASP A 234 -1.41 19.97 20.73
N GLY A 235 -1.94 20.83 19.86
CA GLY A 235 -2.93 21.84 20.19
C GLY A 235 -2.34 23.08 20.86
N ASP A 236 -1.03 23.34 20.72
CA ASP A 236 -0.36 24.48 21.32
C ASP A 236 -0.32 25.74 20.42
N GLY A 237 -0.76 25.62 19.17
CA GLY A 237 -0.92 26.70 18.19
C GLY A 237 0.27 26.88 17.25
N ASP A 238 1.26 26.01 17.29
CA ASP A 238 2.34 26.01 16.32
C ASP A 238 2.36 24.70 15.45
N LEU A 239 3.25 24.60 14.48
CA LEU A 239 3.25 23.45 13.58
C LEU A 239 4.34 22.46 13.97
N ASP A 240 3.90 21.30 14.39
CA ASP A 240 4.74 20.12 14.53
C ASP A 240 5.02 19.45 13.19
N LEU A 241 5.94 18.51 13.19
CA LEU A 241 6.24 17.67 12.05
C LEU A 241 6.01 16.19 12.36
N LEU A 242 5.16 15.53 11.58
CA LEU A 242 5.01 14.08 11.57
C LEU A 242 5.45 13.52 10.24
N CYS A 243 6.42 12.60 10.25
CA CYS A 243 6.91 11.90 9.06
C CYS A 243 6.42 10.45 9.06
N GLY A 244 5.83 10.01 7.94
CA GLY A 244 5.79 8.59 7.61
C GLY A 244 7.18 8.11 7.19
N GLU A 245 7.41 6.81 7.23
CA GLU A 245 8.69 6.21 6.87
C GLU A 245 8.52 5.16 5.76
N PHE A 246 9.62 4.75 5.16
CA PHE A 246 9.60 3.63 4.21
C PHE A 246 9.19 2.32 4.88
N LEU A 247 9.40 2.23 6.18
CA LEU A 247 8.83 1.17 7.00
C LEU A 247 7.33 1.40 7.19
N ASP A 248 6.77 0.91 8.25
CA ASP A 248 5.34 0.92 8.56
C ASP A 248 4.95 1.92 9.64
N GLY A 249 5.91 2.65 10.18
CA GLY A 249 5.75 3.51 11.35
C GLY A 249 5.90 5.00 11.07
N PHE A 250 5.79 5.78 12.13
CA PHE A 250 5.79 7.23 12.09
C PHE A 250 6.80 7.80 13.07
N THR A 251 7.44 8.91 12.69
CA THR A 251 8.30 9.70 13.59
C THR A 251 7.73 11.10 13.73
N TYR A 252 7.51 11.50 14.98
CA TYR A 252 6.99 12.80 15.37
C TYR A 252 8.12 13.68 15.89
N PHE A 253 8.09 14.97 15.51
CA PHE A 253 9.02 16.02 15.94
C PHE A 253 8.18 17.18 16.45
N GLU A 254 8.14 17.34 17.78
CA GLU A 254 7.49 18.46 18.46
C GLU A 254 8.19 19.77 18.11
N ASN A 255 7.44 20.80 17.76
CA ASN A 255 7.96 22.16 17.65
C ASN A 255 8.11 22.73 19.06
N VAL A 256 9.31 22.85 19.54
CA VAL A 256 9.63 23.41 20.87
C VAL A 256 9.96 24.91 20.79
N GLY A 257 9.82 25.49 19.61
CA GLY A 257 10.07 26.91 19.35
C GLY A 257 8.80 27.75 19.42
N SER A 258 8.33 28.22 18.28
CA SER A 258 7.07 28.93 18.15
C SER A 258 6.60 28.94 16.70
N ARG A 259 5.32 29.28 16.46
CA ARG A 259 4.71 29.36 15.14
C ARG A 259 5.53 30.17 14.11
N LYS A 260 6.22 31.24 14.54
CA LYS A 260 7.03 32.10 13.67
C LYS A 260 8.51 31.72 13.60
N ASN A 261 8.98 30.98 14.57
CA ASN A 261 10.37 30.53 14.64
C ASN A 261 10.37 29.06 15.07
N PRO A 262 10.04 28.15 14.16
CA PRO A 262 9.98 26.72 14.47
C PRO A 262 11.34 26.15 14.85
N GLU A 263 11.39 25.40 15.93
CA GLU A 263 12.54 24.63 16.38
C GLU A 263 12.06 23.22 16.75
N TYR A 264 12.53 22.21 16.08
CA TYR A 264 12.06 20.84 16.32
C TYR A 264 12.92 20.11 17.35
N GLY A 265 12.25 19.51 18.31
CA GLY A 265 12.82 18.55 19.27
C GLY A 265 13.29 17.26 18.58
N ASN A 266 13.94 16.38 19.35
CA ASN A 266 14.35 15.08 18.82
C ASN A 266 13.16 14.26 18.36
N GLY A 267 13.31 13.54 17.22
CA GLY A 267 12.29 12.66 16.71
C GLY A 267 11.92 11.53 17.68
N ARG A 268 10.63 11.27 17.79
CA ARG A 268 10.05 10.21 18.65
C ARG A 268 9.26 9.24 17.79
N LYS A 269 9.54 7.94 17.89
CA LYS A 269 8.71 6.91 17.25
C LYS A 269 7.33 6.89 17.92
N MET A 270 6.29 6.94 17.09
CA MET A 270 4.92 7.03 17.57
C MET A 270 4.44 5.71 18.18
N LYS A 271 3.63 5.87 19.23
CA LYS A 271 2.83 4.79 19.81
C LYS A 271 1.34 5.14 19.71
N ASN A 272 0.51 4.13 19.60
CA ASN A 272 -0.92 4.33 19.67
C ASN A 272 -1.40 4.57 21.13
N ALA A 273 -2.65 4.96 21.29
CA ALA A 273 -3.24 5.25 22.60
C ALA A 273 -3.29 4.05 23.56
N HIS A 274 -3.03 2.84 23.08
CA HIS A 274 -2.92 1.61 23.89
C HIS A 274 -1.50 1.33 24.35
N GLY A 275 -0.49 2.10 23.86
CA GLY A 275 0.91 1.96 24.19
C GLY A 275 1.73 1.07 23.26
N ASP A 276 1.09 0.48 22.25
CA ASP A 276 1.77 -0.31 21.22
C ASP A 276 2.40 0.63 20.16
N SER A 277 3.33 0.12 19.35
CA SER A 277 3.86 0.87 18.23
C SER A 277 2.73 1.25 17.26
N LEU A 278 2.68 2.52 16.84
CA LEU A 278 1.75 2.98 15.81
C LEU A 278 2.32 2.61 14.45
N VAL A 279 1.78 1.55 13.86
CA VAL A 279 2.27 0.98 12.61
C VAL A 279 1.13 0.57 11.69
N MET A 280 1.35 0.67 10.39
CA MET A 280 0.49 0.09 9.37
C MET A 280 0.75 -1.41 9.22
N ASP A 281 -0.20 -2.13 8.62
CA ASP A 281 -0.06 -3.56 8.37
C ASP A 281 1.05 -3.86 7.34
N LEU A 282 1.25 -2.97 6.37
CA LEU A 282 2.30 -3.09 5.35
C LEU A 282 3.14 -1.80 5.30
N GLN A 283 4.22 -1.84 4.58
CA GLN A 283 5.26 -0.81 4.48
C GLN A 283 5.00 0.19 3.36
N MET A 284 5.92 1.11 3.12
CA MET A 284 5.84 2.21 2.16
C MET A 284 4.61 3.11 2.37
N ILE A 285 4.42 3.54 3.60
CA ILE A 285 3.27 4.32 4.01
C ILE A 285 3.32 5.76 3.48
N THR A 286 2.13 6.29 3.15
CA THR A 286 1.96 7.63 2.60
C THR A 286 0.90 8.40 3.39
N PRO A 287 1.23 8.95 4.59
CA PRO A 287 0.28 9.69 5.41
C PRO A 287 -0.05 11.06 4.82
N THR A 288 -1.29 11.48 5.04
CA THR A 288 -1.77 12.85 4.85
C THR A 288 -2.52 13.26 6.11
N ALA A 289 -2.02 14.32 6.78
CA ALA A 289 -2.69 14.90 7.94
C ALA A 289 -3.88 15.76 7.48
N ILE A 290 -5.01 15.58 8.14
CA ILE A 290 -6.26 16.30 7.88
C ILE A 290 -7.21 16.09 9.07
N ASP A 291 -8.00 17.10 9.42
CA ASP A 291 -9.17 16.95 10.28
C ASP A 291 -10.25 16.20 9.47
N TRP A 292 -10.26 14.86 9.61
CA TRP A 292 -11.08 13.99 8.76
C TRP A 292 -12.56 14.03 9.15
N ASP A 293 -12.84 14.07 10.44
CA ASP A 293 -14.21 13.98 10.96
C ASP A 293 -14.80 15.32 11.44
N GLY A 294 -14.00 16.39 11.35
CA GLY A 294 -14.42 17.76 11.66
C GLY A 294 -14.50 18.04 13.16
N ASP A 295 -13.74 17.30 13.99
CA ASP A 295 -13.72 17.49 15.44
C ASP A 295 -12.65 18.50 15.92
N GLY A 296 -11.79 18.95 15.00
CA GLY A 296 -10.83 20.05 15.21
C GLY A 296 -9.40 19.56 15.49
N ASP A 297 -9.15 18.27 15.58
CA ASP A 297 -7.81 17.73 15.67
C ASP A 297 -7.33 17.14 14.32
N GLN A 298 -6.06 16.75 14.23
CA GLN A 298 -5.47 16.32 12.96
C GLN A 298 -5.28 14.81 12.92
N ASP A 299 -6.11 14.15 12.13
CA ASP A 299 -6.02 12.73 11.83
C ASP A 299 -4.97 12.44 10.75
N LEU A 300 -4.73 11.16 10.50
CA LEU A 300 -3.89 10.71 9.40
C LEU A 300 -4.68 9.76 8.48
N VAL A 301 -4.82 10.16 7.22
CA VAL A 301 -5.28 9.27 6.15
C VAL A 301 -4.05 8.67 5.48
N VAL A 302 -3.87 7.34 5.61
CA VAL A 302 -2.61 6.67 5.26
C VAL A 302 -2.83 5.58 4.21
N GLY A 303 -2.14 5.70 3.09
CA GLY A 303 -2.04 4.63 2.09
C GLY A 303 -0.87 3.71 2.36
N ASP A 304 -0.98 2.44 1.95
CA ASP A 304 0.10 1.46 2.00
C ASP A 304 0.43 0.89 0.61
N GLU A 305 1.46 0.05 0.55
CA GLU A 305 1.90 -0.56 -0.70
C GLU A 305 0.93 -1.61 -1.25
N ASP A 306 0.10 -2.22 -0.40
CA ASP A 306 -0.94 -3.16 -0.84
C ASP A 306 -2.14 -2.45 -1.51
N GLY A 307 -2.06 -1.12 -1.53
CA GLY A 307 -3.05 -0.25 -2.16
C GLY A 307 -4.29 -0.04 -1.31
N ARG A 308 -4.23 -0.32 -0.02
CA ARG A 308 -5.29 -0.03 0.95
C ARG A 308 -5.08 1.35 1.56
N VAL A 309 -6.14 1.91 2.12
CA VAL A 309 -6.10 3.21 2.81
C VAL A 309 -6.77 3.07 4.17
N ALA A 310 -6.12 3.59 5.20
CA ALA A 310 -6.63 3.58 6.56
C ALA A 310 -6.75 4.99 7.12
N LEU A 311 -7.67 5.16 8.07
CA LEU A 311 -7.71 6.28 9.00
C LEU A 311 -6.95 5.89 10.27
N ILE A 312 -6.11 6.78 10.73
CA ILE A 312 -5.48 6.77 12.05
C ILE A 312 -6.01 8.00 12.78
N GLU A 313 -7.00 7.79 13.62
CA GLU A 313 -7.74 8.83 14.32
C GLU A 313 -6.90 9.40 15.46
N HIS A 314 -6.82 10.72 15.55
CA HIS A 314 -6.34 11.44 16.71
C HIS A 314 -7.39 11.39 17.83
N THR A 315 -7.00 11.27 19.06
CA THR A 315 -7.93 11.09 20.20
C THR A 315 -8.31 12.39 20.91
N GLY A 316 -7.87 13.54 20.42
CA GLY A 316 -7.95 14.82 21.11
C GLY A 316 -7.08 14.90 22.37
N ARG A 317 -6.17 13.94 22.58
CA ARG A 317 -5.32 13.88 23.77
C ARG A 317 -3.84 13.98 23.41
N VAL A 318 -3.13 14.70 24.26
CA VAL A 318 -1.68 14.86 24.19
C VAL A 318 -1.05 14.39 25.49
N ASN A 319 0.03 13.65 25.40
CA ASN A 319 0.76 13.16 26.56
C ASN A 319 2.24 13.56 26.49
N GLY A 320 2.62 14.56 27.28
CA GLY A 320 4.01 15.08 27.31
C GLY A 320 4.46 15.63 25.96
N GLY A 321 3.63 16.44 25.28
CA GLY A 321 3.89 17.02 23.97
C GLY A 321 3.80 15.99 22.80
N VAL A 322 3.20 14.82 23.03
CA VAL A 322 3.04 13.78 21.98
C VAL A 322 1.56 13.48 21.75
N PRO A 323 1.05 13.69 20.53
CA PRO A 323 -0.33 13.39 20.17
C PRO A 323 -0.63 11.90 20.30
N GLN A 324 -1.86 11.57 20.70
CA GLN A 324 -2.29 10.19 20.91
C GLN A 324 -3.24 9.76 19.81
N PHE A 325 -2.86 8.76 19.02
CA PHE A 325 -3.64 8.21 17.93
C PHE A 325 -4.19 6.83 18.27
N LEU A 326 -5.34 6.49 17.69
CA LEU A 326 -5.86 5.12 17.69
C LEU A 326 -5.09 4.25 16.70
N PRO A 327 -5.16 2.91 16.80
CA PRO A 327 -4.65 2.02 15.75
C PRO A 327 -5.32 2.28 14.39
N PRO A 328 -4.63 2.01 13.26
CA PRO A 328 -5.21 2.21 11.94
C PRO A 328 -6.45 1.34 11.70
N VAL A 329 -7.49 1.94 11.12
CA VAL A 329 -8.70 1.27 10.65
C VAL A 329 -8.83 1.48 9.16
N TYR A 330 -8.87 0.38 8.39
CA TYR A 330 -8.97 0.45 6.93
C TYR A 330 -10.38 0.83 6.48
N PHE A 331 -10.46 1.73 5.50
CA PHE A 331 -11.71 2.12 4.87
C PHE A 331 -12.32 0.99 4.04
N GLU A 332 -13.62 1.04 3.89
CA GLU A 332 -14.40 0.12 3.06
C GLU A 332 -15.10 0.85 1.90
N GLN A 333 -15.40 0.11 0.85
CA GLN A 333 -16.17 0.57 -0.30
C GLN A 333 -17.26 -0.42 -0.70
N GLU A 334 -18.25 0.03 -1.48
CA GLU A 334 -19.16 -0.86 -2.18
C GLU A 334 -18.36 -1.79 -3.12
N ALA A 335 -18.67 -3.09 -3.09
CA ALA A 335 -17.97 -4.08 -3.89
C ALA A 335 -18.14 -3.83 -5.39
N SER A 336 -17.06 -3.93 -6.13
CA SER A 336 -17.04 -3.83 -7.60
C SER A 336 -16.20 -4.95 -8.20
N THR A 337 -14.95 -4.70 -8.56
CA THR A 337 -14.02 -5.72 -9.06
C THR A 337 -13.33 -6.46 -7.92
N LEU A 338 -13.08 -7.77 -8.11
CA LEU A 338 -12.30 -8.55 -7.15
C LEU A 338 -10.89 -7.97 -7.05
N LYS A 339 -10.42 -7.86 -5.81
CA LYS A 339 -9.08 -7.39 -5.49
C LYS A 339 -8.59 -8.06 -4.21
N TYR A 340 -7.32 -8.45 -4.18
CA TYR A 340 -6.68 -8.96 -2.99
C TYR A 340 -5.27 -8.39 -2.86
N GLY A 341 -5.18 -7.22 -2.24
CA GLY A 341 -3.94 -6.50 -2.12
C GLY A 341 -3.25 -6.21 -3.47
N ALA A 342 -1.93 -6.20 -3.48
CA ALA A 342 -1.11 -6.09 -4.68
C ALA A 342 -0.51 -7.46 -5.06
N LEU A 343 -0.18 -7.62 -6.35
CA LEU A 343 0.45 -8.82 -6.91
C LEU A 343 -0.28 -10.13 -6.52
N ALA A 344 -1.60 -10.14 -6.68
CA ALA A 344 -2.43 -11.32 -6.42
C ALA A 344 -2.00 -12.51 -7.29
N THR A 345 -1.99 -13.71 -6.71
CA THR A 345 -1.62 -14.98 -7.33
C THR A 345 -2.77 -15.99 -7.22
N PRO A 346 -3.86 -15.82 -8.00
CA PRO A 346 -5.07 -16.60 -7.86
C PRO A 346 -4.90 -18.03 -8.38
N PHE A 347 -5.58 -18.95 -7.72
CA PHE A 347 -5.76 -20.34 -8.12
C PHE A 347 -7.26 -20.69 -7.98
N CYS A 348 -7.87 -21.28 -9.02
CA CYS A 348 -9.27 -21.66 -9.01
C CYS A 348 -9.40 -23.12 -8.61
N VAL A 349 -10.33 -23.43 -7.69
CA VAL A 349 -10.60 -24.76 -7.18
C VAL A 349 -11.92 -24.76 -6.39
N ASP A 350 -12.68 -25.84 -6.45
CA ASP A 350 -13.80 -26.13 -5.55
C ASP A 350 -13.23 -26.40 -4.14
N TRP A 351 -13.01 -25.30 -3.37
CA TRP A 351 -12.27 -25.38 -2.10
C TRP A 351 -13.11 -25.96 -0.96
N ASP A 352 -14.37 -25.60 -0.89
CA ASP A 352 -15.28 -26.05 0.17
C ASP A 352 -16.18 -27.20 -0.23
N GLY A 353 -16.04 -27.67 -1.47
CA GLY A 353 -16.68 -28.91 -1.94
C GLY A 353 -18.16 -28.78 -2.25
N ASP A 354 -18.63 -27.58 -2.52
CA ASP A 354 -20.04 -27.31 -2.86
C ASP A 354 -20.34 -27.50 -4.36
N GLY A 355 -19.31 -27.62 -5.18
CA GLY A 355 -19.39 -27.90 -6.62
C GLY A 355 -19.19 -26.68 -7.50
N ASP A 356 -18.96 -25.51 -6.93
CA ASP A 356 -18.60 -24.27 -7.62
C ASP A 356 -17.08 -24.01 -7.52
N GLU A 357 -16.49 -23.37 -8.54
CA GLU A 357 -15.07 -23.00 -8.52
C GLU A 357 -14.85 -21.73 -7.72
N ASP A 358 -14.08 -21.82 -6.65
CA ASP A 358 -13.65 -20.74 -5.79
C ASP A 358 -12.30 -20.15 -6.23
N ILE A 359 -11.84 -19.09 -5.53
CA ILE A 359 -10.51 -18.52 -5.72
C ILE A 359 -9.74 -18.52 -4.40
N ILE A 360 -8.60 -19.19 -4.40
CA ILE A 360 -7.56 -19.03 -3.37
C ILE A 360 -6.46 -18.14 -3.95
N SER A 361 -6.04 -17.10 -3.24
CA SER A 361 -5.02 -16.19 -3.75
C SER A 361 -3.99 -15.79 -2.68
N GLY A 362 -2.72 -15.79 -3.06
CA GLY A 362 -1.67 -15.09 -2.33
C GLY A 362 -1.62 -13.60 -2.71
N ASN A 363 -0.84 -12.82 -1.97
CA ASN A 363 -0.58 -11.42 -2.26
C ASN A 363 0.81 -10.95 -1.80
N THR A 364 1.16 -9.69 -2.06
CA THR A 364 2.43 -9.07 -1.65
C THR A 364 2.64 -9.08 -0.13
N ALA A 365 1.59 -8.79 0.64
CA ALA A 365 1.66 -8.77 2.10
C ALA A 365 1.83 -10.16 2.75
N GLY A 366 1.83 -11.22 1.93
CA GLY A 366 2.05 -12.59 2.37
C GLY A 366 0.82 -13.30 2.90
N TYR A 367 -0.35 -12.70 2.82
CA TYR A 367 -1.60 -13.35 3.16
C TYR A 367 -2.04 -14.34 2.09
N VAL A 368 -2.88 -15.28 2.47
CA VAL A 368 -3.61 -16.18 1.58
C VAL A 368 -5.10 -16.01 1.84
N GLY A 369 -5.81 -15.55 0.83
CA GLY A 369 -7.23 -15.25 0.89
C GLY A 369 -8.07 -16.26 0.14
N PHE A 370 -9.28 -16.47 0.62
CA PHE A 370 -10.33 -17.30 0.06
C PHE A 370 -11.48 -16.40 -0.39
N PHE A 371 -11.84 -16.48 -1.66
CA PHE A 371 -13.05 -15.91 -2.24
C PHE A 371 -13.99 -17.07 -2.53
N GLU A 372 -15.05 -17.19 -1.74
CA GLU A 372 -16.10 -18.16 -1.94
C GLU A 372 -16.99 -17.73 -3.10
N ASN A 373 -17.25 -18.66 -4.01
CA ASN A 373 -18.23 -18.50 -5.06
C ASN A 373 -19.61 -18.92 -4.52
N LEU A 374 -20.49 -17.97 -4.41
CA LEU A 374 -21.87 -18.20 -3.89
C LEU A 374 -22.82 -18.70 -4.98
N GLY A 375 -22.29 -19.25 -6.07
CA GLY A 375 -23.05 -19.69 -7.24
C GLY A 375 -23.22 -18.60 -8.28
N GLY A 376 -24.06 -18.84 -9.29
CA GLY A 376 -24.34 -17.88 -10.35
C GLY A 376 -23.89 -18.32 -11.75
N GLY A 377 -23.29 -19.48 -11.89
CA GLY A 377 -22.94 -20.10 -13.15
C GLY A 377 -21.99 -19.22 -14.00
N GLU A 378 -22.43 -18.77 -15.18
CA GLU A 378 -21.61 -17.92 -16.07
C GLU A 378 -21.29 -16.53 -15.48
N ASN A 379 -22.02 -16.09 -14.46
CA ASN A 379 -21.80 -14.83 -13.74
C ASN A 379 -21.69 -15.12 -12.23
N PRO A 380 -20.57 -15.66 -11.78
CA PRO A 380 -20.39 -16.05 -10.38
C PRO A 380 -20.56 -14.86 -9.44
N LYS A 381 -21.19 -15.11 -8.30
CA LYS A 381 -21.38 -14.17 -7.21
C LYS A 381 -20.38 -14.47 -6.11
N TRP A 382 -19.55 -13.52 -5.77
CA TRP A 382 -18.45 -13.73 -4.84
C TRP A 382 -18.76 -13.19 -3.44
N ALA A 383 -18.33 -13.91 -2.43
CA ALA A 383 -18.25 -13.43 -1.06
C ALA A 383 -17.10 -12.45 -0.85
N ARG A 384 -17.10 -11.72 0.26
CA ARG A 384 -15.93 -10.95 0.70
C ARG A 384 -14.78 -11.93 0.97
N VAL A 385 -13.58 -11.57 0.55
CA VAL A 385 -12.38 -12.37 0.83
C VAL A 385 -12.16 -12.57 2.33
N VAL A 386 -11.82 -13.80 2.69
CA VAL A 386 -11.46 -14.17 4.07
C VAL A 386 -10.03 -14.70 4.07
N ASN A 387 -9.18 -14.15 4.94
CA ASN A 387 -7.84 -14.70 5.12
C ASN A 387 -7.89 -16.10 5.72
N LEU A 388 -7.27 -17.07 5.05
CA LEU A 388 -7.19 -18.44 5.53
C LEU A 388 -6.40 -18.51 6.85
N LYS A 389 -6.69 -19.54 7.62
CA LYS A 389 -5.98 -19.84 8.86
C LYS A 389 -5.28 -21.20 8.76
N ALA A 390 -4.08 -21.28 9.30
CA ALA A 390 -3.33 -22.53 9.42
C ALA A 390 -2.81 -22.70 10.84
N GLY A 391 -2.98 -23.87 11.43
CA GLY A 391 -2.65 -24.09 12.83
C GLY A 391 -3.38 -23.16 13.81
N GLY A 392 -4.58 -22.67 13.43
CA GLY A 392 -5.41 -21.76 14.23
C GLY A 392 -4.99 -20.27 14.14
N ARG A 393 -3.97 -19.91 13.35
CA ARG A 393 -3.52 -18.54 13.16
C ARG A 393 -3.76 -18.10 11.71
N THR A 394 -3.96 -16.80 11.48
CA THR A 394 -4.03 -16.27 10.12
C THR A 394 -2.78 -16.66 9.35
N LEU A 395 -2.95 -17.24 8.15
CA LEU A 395 -1.86 -17.63 7.28
C LEU A 395 -1.25 -16.39 6.66
N ARG A 396 -0.03 -16.07 7.10
CA ARG A 396 0.77 -14.98 6.57
C ARG A 396 2.24 -15.38 6.56
N ILE A 397 2.88 -15.25 5.41
CA ILE A 397 4.32 -15.47 5.23
C ILE A 397 4.97 -14.10 5.06
N MET A 398 6.02 -13.83 5.80
CA MET A 398 6.74 -12.55 5.77
C MET A 398 8.25 -12.78 5.67
N ALA A 399 8.97 -11.83 5.06
CA ALA A 399 10.43 -11.87 4.98
C ALA A 399 11.12 -11.83 6.34
N GLY A 400 10.50 -11.15 7.30
CA GLY A 400 11.08 -11.01 8.65
C GLY A 400 11.99 -9.79 8.80
N PRO A 401 12.61 -9.58 9.98
CA PRO A 401 13.25 -8.33 10.35
C PRO A 401 14.46 -7.93 9.49
N ASN A 402 15.10 -8.88 8.83
CA ASN A 402 16.20 -8.61 7.90
C ASN A 402 15.71 -8.26 6.50
N GLY A 403 14.40 -8.33 6.26
CA GLY A 403 13.79 -8.02 4.97
C GLY A 403 14.10 -9.04 3.88
N SER A 404 14.00 -8.60 2.64
CA SER A 404 14.32 -9.42 1.47
C SER A 404 15.25 -8.66 0.51
N ILE A 405 15.00 -8.70 -0.79
CA ILE A 405 15.86 -8.11 -1.84
C ILE A 405 16.15 -6.62 -1.61
N GLN A 406 15.18 -5.86 -1.10
CA GLN A 406 15.30 -4.41 -0.88
C GLN A 406 15.58 -4.03 0.59
N SER A 407 16.22 -4.88 1.38
CA SER A 407 16.57 -4.60 2.76
C SER A 407 15.43 -4.80 3.79
N PRO A 408 15.63 -4.41 5.05
CA PRO A 408 14.59 -4.44 6.08
C PRO A 408 13.29 -3.71 5.76
N CYS A 409 13.28 -2.81 4.75
CA CYS A 409 12.07 -2.16 4.28
C CYS A 409 11.05 -3.12 3.65
N GLU A 410 11.43 -4.36 3.37
CA GLU A 410 10.52 -5.42 2.92
C GLU A 410 10.22 -6.46 4.01
N ALA A 411 10.43 -6.14 5.27
CA ALA A 411 10.28 -7.10 6.38
C ALA A 411 8.88 -7.76 6.46
N LYS A 412 7.84 -7.05 6.05
CA LYS A 412 6.44 -7.51 6.08
C LYS A 412 5.96 -8.09 4.75
N TRP A 413 6.79 -8.12 3.72
CA TRP A 413 6.44 -8.67 2.42
C TRP A 413 6.57 -10.19 2.40
N GLY A 414 5.68 -10.85 1.66
CA GLY A 414 5.67 -12.30 1.55
C GLY A 414 5.76 -12.82 0.13
N TYR A 415 5.22 -12.06 -0.85
CA TYR A 415 5.19 -12.46 -2.26
C TYR A 415 4.72 -13.92 -2.44
N THR A 416 3.65 -14.28 -1.74
CA THR A 416 3.16 -15.65 -1.75
C THR A 416 2.64 -16.05 -3.12
N THR A 417 3.14 -17.17 -3.62
CA THR A 417 2.55 -17.90 -4.75
C THR A 417 2.15 -19.28 -4.27
N LEU A 418 1.04 -19.81 -4.80
CA LEU A 418 0.50 -21.06 -4.30
C LEU A 418 0.02 -21.99 -5.41
N SER A 419 -0.07 -23.26 -5.04
CA SER A 419 -0.78 -24.29 -5.78
C SER A 419 -1.69 -25.04 -4.81
N VAL A 420 -2.78 -25.59 -5.32
CA VAL A 420 -3.70 -26.43 -4.58
C VAL A 420 -3.65 -27.84 -5.16
N ALA A 421 -3.48 -28.84 -4.32
CA ALA A 421 -3.45 -30.24 -4.72
C ALA A 421 -3.77 -31.15 -3.53
N ASP A 422 -4.30 -32.33 -3.78
CA ASP A 422 -4.36 -33.42 -2.81
C ASP A 422 -2.94 -34.06 -2.77
N TRP A 423 -2.08 -33.50 -1.88
CA TRP A 423 -0.65 -33.83 -1.87
C TRP A 423 -0.36 -35.19 -1.24
N ASP A 424 -1.09 -35.57 -0.20
CA ASP A 424 -0.90 -36.85 0.51
C ASP A 424 -1.91 -37.94 0.11
N HIS A 425 -2.75 -37.66 -0.90
CA HIS A 425 -3.75 -38.58 -1.45
C HIS A 425 -4.82 -39.00 -0.44
N ASP A 426 -5.21 -38.10 0.45
CA ASP A 426 -6.28 -38.34 1.40
C ASP A 426 -7.68 -37.89 0.90
N GLY A 427 -7.73 -37.29 -0.29
CA GLY A 427 -8.95 -36.83 -0.96
C GLY A 427 -9.32 -35.38 -0.63
N LEU A 428 -8.49 -34.65 0.10
CA LEU A 428 -8.70 -33.24 0.46
C LEU A 428 -7.68 -32.34 -0.30
N HIS A 429 -8.06 -31.12 -0.52
CA HIS A 429 -7.17 -30.12 -1.13
C HIS A 429 -6.25 -29.49 -0.09
N ASP A 430 -4.95 -29.63 -0.29
CA ASP A 430 -3.89 -28.99 0.48
C ASP A 430 -3.40 -27.72 -0.19
N LEU A 431 -2.66 -26.88 0.54
CA LEU A 431 -1.95 -25.73 -0.03
C LEU A 431 -0.44 -26.00 -0.05
N ILE A 432 0.16 -25.77 -1.22
CA ILE A 432 1.61 -25.73 -1.41
C ILE A 432 1.99 -24.29 -1.71
N ILE A 433 2.75 -23.66 -0.83
CA ILE A 433 3.05 -22.23 -0.92
C ILE A 433 4.56 -22.01 -0.97
N ASN A 434 4.98 -21.15 -1.89
CA ASN A 434 6.35 -20.68 -1.98
C ASN A 434 6.54 -19.44 -1.08
N SER A 435 7.53 -19.44 -0.21
CA SER A 435 7.89 -18.26 0.58
C SER A 435 8.82 -17.32 -0.19
N ILE A 436 8.94 -16.08 0.27
CA ILE A 436 9.90 -15.12 -0.29
C ILE A 436 11.35 -15.60 -0.18
N TRP A 437 11.66 -16.46 0.78
CA TRP A 437 12.97 -17.08 0.95
C TRP A 437 13.18 -18.33 0.10
N GLY A 438 12.18 -18.66 -0.75
CA GLY A 438 12.25 -19.80 -1.64
C GLY A 438 12.01 -21.14 -0.96
N GLU A 439 11.50 -21.14 0.25
CA GLU A 439 11.01 -22.35 0.88
C GLU A 439 9.72 -22.79 0.20
N ILE A 440 9.49 -24.08 0.11
CA ILE A 440 8.25 -24.67 -0.32
C ILE A 440 7.58 -25.28 0.90
N LEU A 441 6.43 -24.71 1.25
CA LEU A 441 5.69 -25.04 2.48
C LEU A 441 4.41 -25.78 2.10
N TRP A 442 4.16 -26.89 2.78
CA TRP A 442 2.94 -27.65 2.70
C TRP A 442 2.04 -27.35 3.90
N TYR A 443 0.82 -26.96 3.62
CA TYR A 443 -0.24 -26.78 4.60
C TYR A 443 -1.29 -27.85 4.37
N ARG A 444 -1.20 -28.92 5.14
CA ARG A 444 -2.10 -30.06 5.04
C ARG A 444 -3.53 -29.70 5.45
N ASN A 445 -4.52 -30.10 4.67
CA ASN A 445 -5.90 -30.00 5.05
C ASN A 445 -6.28 -31.17 5.96
N VAL A 446 -6.53 -30.91 7.23
CA VAL A 446 -6.94 -31.89 8.26
C VAL A 446 -8.42 -31.76 8.61
N GLY A 447 -9.18 -31.03 7.81
CA GLY A 447 -10.62 -30.85 7.95
C GLY A 447 -11.44 -31.90 7.19
N THR A 448 -12.45 -31.41 6.51
CA THR A 448 -13.30 -32.20 5.60
C THR A 448 -13.44 -31.48 4.28
N LYS A 449 -14.03 -32.12 3.27
CA LYS A 449 -14.25 -31.50 1.96
C LYS A 449 -15.12 -30.23 2.08
N GLY A 450 -16.16 -30.22 2.91
CA GLY A 450 -17.05 -29.07 3.12
C GLY A 450 -16.58 -28.08 4.17
N GLU A 451 -15.57 -28.42 4.97
CA GLU A 451 -14.99 -27.54 6.01
C GLU A 451 -13.47 -27.71 6.04
N PRO A 452 -12.73 -27.12 5.08
CA PRO A 452 -11.28 -27.21 5.03
C PRO A 452 -10.63 -26.61 6.26
N LYS A 453 -9.63 -27.28 6.82
CA LYS A 453 -8.89 -26.83 7.99
C LYS A 453 -7.41 -27.12 7.82
N LEU A 454 -6.62 -26.09 7.66
CA LEU A 454 -5.18 -26.25 7.43
C LEU A 454 -4.41 -26.44 8.74
N ALA A 455 -3.54 -27.44 8.77
CA ALA A 455 -2.52 -27.61 9.77
C ALA A 455 -1.45 -26.52 9.68
N ALA A 456 -0.55 -26.45 10.64
CA ALA A 456 0.65 -25.61 10.54
C ALA A 456 1.51 -26.06 9.37
N ALA A 457 2.33 -25.12 8.83
CA ALA A 457 3.22 -25.41 7.72
C ALA A 457 4.23 -26.52 8.02
N GLU A 458 4.45 -27.38 7.05
CA GLU A 458 5.56 -28.31 7.00
C GLU A 458 6.44 -27.96 5.79
N ALA A 459 7.76 -27.90 5.97
CA ALA A 459 8.67 -27.68 4.85
C ALA A 459 8.75 -28.95 3.99
N ILE A 460 8.60 -28.80 2.67
CA ILE A 460 8.83 -29.93 1.75
C ILE A 460 10.32 -30.12 1.59
N GLU A 461 10.83 -31.30 1.94
CA GLU A 461 12.22 -31.68 1.80
C GLU A 461 12.38 -32.72 0.68
N LEU A 462 13.41 -32.55 -0.12
CA LEU A 462 13.82 -33.54 -1.13
C LEU A 462 15.09 -34.22 -0.66
N GLU A 463 15.06 -35.55 -0.43
CA GLU A 463 16.19 -36.34 0.05
C GLU A 463 16.81 -35.79 1.34
N GLY A 464 15.98 -35.26 2.29
CA GLY A 464 16.42 -34.65 3.54
C GLY A 464 17.04 -33.26 3.38
N ARG A 465 16.82 -32.62 2.26
CA ARG A 465 17.25 -31.23 1.99
C ARG A 465 16.06 -30.40 1.49
N MET A 466 15.92 -29.21 2.04
CA MET A 466 14.97 -28.27 1.46
C MET A 466 15.34 -27.93 0.01
N PRO A 467 14.42 -28.04 -0.94
CA PRO A 467 14.65 -27.54 -2.28
C PRO A 467 14.85 -26.02 -2.18
N LYS A 468 16.08 -25.58 -2.40
CA LYS A 468 16.36 -24.13 -2.47
C LYS A 468 16.22 -23.69 -3.90
N PRO A 469 15.30 -22.79 -4.24
CA PRO A 469 15.25 -22.20 -5.57
C PRO A 469 16.57 -21.49 -5.84
N LYS A 470 16.98 -21.54 -7.10
CA LYS A 470 18.15 -20.80 -7.56
C LYS A 470 17.76 -19.34 -7.70
N TRP A 471 18.36 -18.47 -6.90
CA TRP A 471 18.26 -17.03 -7.07
C TRP A 471 19.23 -16.56 -8.14
N PHE A 472 18.78 -15.68 -9.02
CA PHE A 472 19.62 -14.99 -9.97
C PHE A 472 19.88 -13.58 -9.46
N TRP A 473 21.12 -13.27 -9.12
CA TRP A 473 21.55 -11.90 -8.86
C TRP A 473 22.06 -11.27 -10.15
N TRP A 474 21.75 -10.01 -10.33
CA TRP A 474 22.30 -9.19 -11.40
C TRP A 474 23.45 -8.37 -10.82
N ASP A 475 24.68 -8.81 -11.06
CA ASP A 475 25.89 -8.04 -10.75
C ASP A 475 26.36 -7.35 -12.01
N GLY A 476 26.16 -6.00 -12.08
CA GLY A 476 26.81 -5.05 -13.00
C GLY A 476 27.14 -5.48 -14.44
N GLY A 477 26.58 -6.57 -14.93
CA GLY A 477 26.83 -7.13 -16.27
C GLY A 477 27.18 -8.60 -16.32
N GLU A 478 27.49 -9.26 -15.22
CA GLU A 478 27.72 -10.70 -15.18
C GLU A 478 26.60 -11.42 -14.42
N LYS A 479 26.00 -12.41 -15.08
CA LYS A 479 25.01 -13.31 -14.47
C LYS A 479 25.76 -14.31 -13.59
N GLN A 480 25.74 -14.11 -12.29
CA GLN A 480 26.22 -15.16 -11.38
C GLN A 480 25.04 -16.01 -10.89
N LEU A 481 25.17 -17.32 -11.05
CA LEU A 481 24.29 -18.31 -10.46
C LEU A 481 24.81 -18.57 -9.03
N VAL A 482 24.16 -18.00 -8.03
CA VAL A 482 24.51 -18.32 -6.65
C VAL A 482 23.74 -19.59 -6.25
N THR A 483 24.45 -20.71 -6.21
CA THR A 483 23.98 -21.92 -5.53
C THR A 483 24.41 -21.82 -4.08
N GLN A 484 23.50 -21.60 -3.17
CA GLN A 484 23.72 -21.90 -1.75
C GLN A 484 23.45 -23.36 -1.45
#